data_56543b311d5e5055f96ce9e0d0bcc131
#
_entry.id   56543b311d5e5055f96ce9e0d0bcc131
#
_cell.length_a   1.000
_cell.length_b   1.000
_cell.length_c   1.000
_cell.angle_alpha   90.00
_cell.angle_beta   90.00
_cell.angle_gamma   90.00
#
_symmetry.space_group_name_H-M   'P 1'
#
loop_
_entity.id
_entity.type
_entity.pdbx_description
1 polymer ?
#
loop_
_entity_poly.entity_id
_entity_poly.type
_entity_poly.pdbx_seq_one_letter_code
_entity_poly.pdbx_strand_id
1 'polypeptide(L)'
;FSFHVHEGFRSIGNGTMSPTSPGASFYSYSIIGRCNLLLKQIEEIPNMPEAQKKRIIAEAKVIRAYQYFTMNFLYGGVPIIELPQNADEARLPRKTEAEVRAYIAKDLDEAIPDLEANVTRGRLGKGAALAIRMREALYYGDWEVAKAKAKEIIDLNVYSLEPSYQKLFTIDGQGSAEIIAAVQYLETVKPHDTSIGSMLNNSVGGWSSMVPTANLINLYEMKTGLTTDESGSGYDATHPFKDRDPRMAMTVCYPGANYITPEGKTAIYNTLDQTLPGGKKNEDYPESANNSSKTGLTWNKYTAPANQYADVWSTNASPIVFRYAEVLLSYAEAENELNGPSADVYAKINLVRQRVGMPAVDQTKYGTKDKLRELIRRERSVEFAGEGLRRADILRWKGTDGKMIAETVLNGPLQRMVGTVDMTGTNPETRATINPSAPAEAKLVENRIFKPHFRYLPIPQWVIDRNPNFGKNNPDY
;
A
#
# COMPACT_ATOMS: atom_id res chain seq x y z
N PHE A 1 7.06 -3.73 4.90
CA PHE A 1 6.45 -3.35 6.18
C PHE A 1 5.44 -4.36 6.72
N SER A 2 5.10 -5.39 5.97
CA SER A 2 4.18 -6.42 6.45
C SER A 2 4.83 -7.80 6.46
N PHE A 3 4.33 -8.63 7.33
CA PHE A 3 4.56 -10.06 7.38
C PHE A 3 3.22 -10.76 7.08
N HIS A 4 3.27 -11.83 6.31
CA HIS A 4 2.12 -12.64 5.96
C HIS A 4 2.34 -14.06 6.45
N VAL A 5 1.36 -14.63 7.14
CA VAL A 5 1.43 -16.01 7.65
C VAL A 5 1.16 -17.01 6.53
N HIS A 6 0.22 -16.69 5.65
CA HIS A 6 -0.17 -17.60 4.55
C HIS A 6 0.83 -17.55 3.39
N GLU A 7 1.09 -18.71 2.78
CA GLU A 7 2.21 -18.96 1.85
C GLU A 7 2.28 -17.99 0.68
N GLY A 8 1.16 -17.60 0.09
CA GLY A 8 1.15 -16.80 -1.12
C GLY A 8 2.05 -15.55 -1.03
N PHE A 9 1.66 -14.63 -0.19
CA PHE A 9 2.42 -13.38 -0.01
C PHE A 9 3.72 -13.56 0.79
N ARG A 10 3.79 -14.59 1.64
CA ARG A 10 4.98 -14.89 2.42
C ARG A 10 6.18 -15.23 1.52
N SER A 11 5.95 -16.03 0.48
CA SER A 11 7.03 -16.41 -0.46
C SER A 11 7.61 -15.21 -1.21
N ILE A 12 6.81 -14.18 -1.47
CA ILE A 12 7.30 -12.90 -2.02
C ILE A 12 8.16 -12.16 -0.98
N GLY A 13 7.74 -12.16 0.29
CA GLY A 13 8.44 -11.46 1.37
C GLY A 13 9.77 -12.10 1.75
N ASN A 14 9.85 -13.43 1.76
CA ASN A 14 11.03 -14.19 2.17
C ASN A 14 11.91 -14.69 1.00
N GLY A 15 11.49 -14.43 -0.27
CA GLY A 15 12.27 -14.76 -1.45
C GLY A 15 12.23 -16.23 -1.87
N THR A 16 11.17 -16.98 -1.53
CA THR A 16 11.01 -18.38 -1.90
C THR A 16 10.06 -18.61 -3.09
N MET A 17 9.62 -17.54 -3.76
CA MET A 17 8.75 -17.64 -4.92
C MET A 17 9.43 -18.31 -6.13
N SER A 18 8.64 -19.04 -6.92
CA SER A 18 9.07 -19.71 -8.14
C SER A 18 7.97 -19.69 -9.21
N PRO A 19 8.24 -20.03 -10.48
CA PRO A 19 7.20 -20.12 -11.52
C PRO A 19 6.03 -21.06 -11.19
N THR A 20 6.30 -22.14 -10.48
CA THR A 20 5.30 -23.13 -10.04
C THR A 20 4.62 -22.75 -8.74
N SER A 21 5.23 -21.84 -7.96
CA SER A 21 4.72 -21.27 -6.71
C SER A 21 5.01 -19.76 -6.68
N PRO A 22 4.30 -18.97 -7.49
CA PRO A 22 4.63 -17.55 -7.70
C PRO A 22 4.29 -16.64 -6.52
N GLY A 23 3.78 -17.19 -5.45
CA GLY A 23 3.32 -16.45 -4.28
C GLY A 23 1.89 -15.94 -4.49
N ALA A 24 1.74 -14.77 -5.08
CA ALA A 24 0.44 -14.23 -5.48
C ALA A 24 0.40 -14.10 -7.00
N SER A 25 -0.71 -14.49 -7.62
CA SER A 25 -0.90 -14.36 -9.06
C SER A 25 -1.80 -13.18 -9.37
N PHE A 26 -1.20 -12.13 -9.93
CA PHE A 26 -1.90 -10.98 -10.50
C PHE A 26 -1.97 -11.06 -12.04
N TYR A 27 -1.52 -12.16 -12.61
CA TYR A 27 -1.50 -12.38 -14.04
C TYR A 27 -2.89 -12.79 -14.55
N SER A 28 -3.67 -11.83 -15.02
CA SER A 28 -5.04 -12.07 -15.45
C SER A 28 -5.46 -11.14 -16.60
N TYR A 29 -5.98 -11.72 -17.66
CA TYR A 29 -6.59 -11.00 -18.78
C TYR A 29 -8.10 -10.89 -18.70
N SER A 30 -8.73 -11.38 -17.64
CA SER A 30 -10.21 -11.38 -17.53
C SER A 30 -10.80 -9.97 -17.61
N ILE A 31 -10.19 -9.01 -16.91
CA ILE A 31 -10.62 -7.61 -16.93
C ILE A 31 -10.36 -6.99 -18.31
N ILE A 32 -9.18 -7.22 -18.89
CA ILE A 32 -8.81 -6.73 -20.22
C ILE A 32 -9.79 -7.23 -21.28
N GLY A 33 -10.10 -8.53 -21.26
CA GLY A 33 -11.04 -9.13 -22.20
C GLY A 33 -12.45 -8.53 -22.12
N ARG A 34 -12.93 -8.26 -20.89
CA ARG A 34 -14.23 -7.58 -20.68
C ARG A 34 -14.22 -6.14 -21.21
N CYS A 35 -13.13 -5.39 -20.98
CA CYS A 35 -12.97 -4.04 -21.51
C CYS A 35 -12.94 -4.05 -23.04
N ASN A 36 -12.18 -4.95 -23.65
CA ASN A 36 -12.09 -5.07 -25.10
C ASN A 36 -13.45 -5.42 -25.73
N LEU A 37 -14.19 -6.36 -25.11
CA LEU A 37 -15.52 -6.74 -25.59
C LEU A 37 -16.49 -5.56 -25.49
N LEU A 38 -16.48 -4.82 -24.39
CA LEU A 38 -17.30 -3.62 -24.23
C LEU A 38 -16.95 -2.57 -25.28
N LEU A 39 -15.65 -2.28 -25.49
CA LEU A 39 -15.20 -1.30 -26.49
C LEU A 39 -15.61 -1.65 -27.91
N LYS A 40 -15.72 -2.94 -28.25
CA LYS A 40 -16.26 -3.39 -29.53
C LYS A 40 -17.79 -3.21 -29.62
N GLN A 41 -18.49 -3.71 -28.60
CA GLN A 41 -19.95 -3.80 -28.63
C GLN A 41 -20.67 -2.47 -28.44
N ILE A 42 -20.02 -1.50 -27.74
CA ILE A 42 -20.66 -0.21 -27.44
C ILE A 42 -21.00 0.59 -28.70
N GLU A 43 -20.26 0.37 -29.79
CA GLU A 43 -20.54 0.99 -31.10
C GLU A 43 -21.85 0.50 -31.71
N GLU A 44 -22.28 -0.71 -31.37
CA GLU A 44 -23.47 -1.37 -31.89
C GLU A 44 -24.73 -1.04 -31.07
N ILE A 45 -24.62 -0.34 -29.92
CA ILE A 45 -25.78 -0.02 -29.07
C ILE A 45 -26.58 1.13 -29.67
N PRO A 46 -27.83 0.88 -30.12
CA PRO A 46 -28.66 1.90 -30.75
C PRO A 46 -29.12 2.94 -29.71
N ASN A 47 -29.27 4.18 -30.17
CA ASN A 47 -29.86 5.29 -29.40
C ASN A 47 -29.16 5.64 -28.08
N MET A 48 -27.89 5.22 -27.88
CA MET A 48 -27.09 5.67 -26.73
C MET A 48 -26.67 7.13 -26.94
N PRO A 49 -26.90 8.03 -25.97
CA PRO A 49 -26.39 9.40 -26.02
C PRO A 49 -24.88 9.43 -26.19
N GLU A 50 -24.36 10.22 -27.12
CA GLU A 50 -22.95 10.26 -27.48
C GLU A 50 -22.05 10.58 -26.27
N ALA A 51 -22.45 11.52 -25.39
CA ALA A 51 -21.72 11.85 -24.18
C ALA A 51 -21.61 10.65 -23.22
N GLN A 52 -22.69 9.86 -23.09
CA GLN A 52 -22.69 8.65 -22.28
C GLN A 52 -21.76 7.58 -22.87
N LYS A 53 -21.80 7.41 -24.20
CA LYS A 53 -20.95 6.47 -24.94
C LYS A 53 -19.48 6.79 -24.73
N LYS A 54 -19.08 8.06 -24.95
CA LYS A 54 -17.70 8.51 -24.75
C LYS A 54 -17.22 8.27 -23.32
N ARG A 55 -18.04 8.59 -22.31
CA ARG A 55 -17.71 8.33 -20.91
C ARG A 55 -17.48 6.85 -20.62
N ILE A 56 -18.35 5.95 -21.12
CA ILE A 56 -18.23 4.51 -20.89
C ILE A 56 -16.97 3.97 -21.57
N ILE A 57 -16.66 4.42 -22.79
CA ILE A 57 -15.42 4.08 -23.51
C ILE A 57 -14.21 4.52 -22.69
N ALA A 58 -14.21 5.76 -22.19
CA ALA A 58 -13.13 6.29 -21.39
C ALA A 58 -12.91 5.48 -20.10
N GLU A 59 -13.99 5.19 -19.35
CA GLU A 59 -13.88 4.34 -18.15
C GLU A 59 -13.33 2.95 -18.45
N ALA A 60 -13.74 2.32 -19.55
CA ALA A 60 -13.23 1.01 -19.96
C ALA A 60 -11.73 1.05 -20.29
N LYS A 61 -11.27 2.10 -20.98
CA LYS A 61 -9.83 2.34 -21.24
C LYS A 61 -9.05 2.53 -19.95
N VAL A 62 -9.57 3.31 -18.99
CA VAL A 62 -8.93 3.51 -17.68
C VAL A 62 -8.76 2.20 -16.93
N ILE A 63 -9.79 1.36 -16.88
CA ILE A 63 -9.74 0.03 -16.22
C ILE A 63 -8.73 -0.88 -16.93
N ARG A 64 -8.73 -0.91 -18.26
CA ARG A 64 -7.79 -1.70 -19.05
C ARG A 64 -6.35 -1.24 -18.84
N ALA A 65 -6.11 0.05 -18.86
CA ALA A 65 -4.81 0.64 -18.63
C ALA A 65 -4.29 0.30 -17.21
N TYR A 66 -5.14 0.38 -16.18
CA TYR A 66 -4.76 0.03 -14.81
C TYR A 66 -4.38 -1.45 -14.67
N GLN A 67 -5.12 -2.35 -15.33
CA GLN A 67 -4.79 -3.78 -15.33
C GLN A 67 -3.46 -4.05 -16.05
N TYR A 68 -3.23 -3.44 -17.21
CA TYR A 68 -1.94 -3.54 -17.91
C TYR A 68 -0.80 -2.94 -17.08
N PHE A 69 -1.00 -1.79 -16.45
CA PHE A 69 0.00 -1.18 -15.56
C PHE A 69 0.38 -2.13 -14.42
N THR A 70 -0.60 -2.73 -13.75
CA THR A 70 -0.36 -3.69 -12.68
C THR A 70 0.45 -4.89 -13.16
N MET A 71 0.06 -5.50 -14.28
CA MET A 71 0.78 -6.65 -14.81
C MET A 71 2.19 -6.27 -15.32
N ASN A 72 2.32 -5.16 -16.03
CA ASN A 72 3.60 -4.69 -16.55
C ASN A 72 4.60 -4.41 -15.43
N PHE A 73 4.16 -3.72 -14.37
CA PHE A 73 5.02 -3.42 -13.24
C PHE A 73 5.46 -4.68 -12.47
N LEU A 74 4.56 -5.65 -12.32
CA LEU A 74 4.84 -6.86 -11.56
C LEU A 74 5.67 -7.89 -12.36
N TYR A 75 5.45 -7.98 -13.67
CA TYR A 75 6.01 -9.07 -14.49
C TYR A 75 6.98 -8.60 -15.58
N GLY A 76 7.15 -7.28 -15.78
CA GLY A 76 8.13 -6.73 -16.73
C GLY A 76 7.78 -6.98 -18.20
N GLY A 77 6.67 -6.50 -18.65
CA GLY A 77 6.14 -6.69 -20.01
C GLY A 77 5.23 -7.91 -20.12
N VAL A 78 4.20 -7.78 -20.93
CA VAL A 78 3.15 -8.80 -21.13
C VAL A 78 2.60 -8.70 -22.57
N PRO A 79 1.96 -9.76 -23.12
CA PRO A 79 1.26 -9.65 -24.38
C PRO A 79 0.18 -8.56 -24.35
N ILE A 80 0.10 -7.76 -25.41
CA ILE A 80 -1.02 -6.83 -25.63
C ILE A 80 -2.05 -7.57 -26.46
N ILE A 81 -3.20 -7.86 -25.86
CA ILE A 81 -4.28 -8.65 -26.47
C ILE A 81 -5.48 -7.71 -26.65
N GLU A 82 -5.97 -7.59 -27.88
CA GLU A 82 -7.17 -6.81 -28.19
C GLU A 82 -8.41 -7.69 -28.17
N LEU A 83 -8.87 -8.20 -29.30
CA LEU A 83 -10.05 -9.07 -29.40
C LEU A 83 -9.74 -10.30 -30.25
N PRO A 84 -9.10 -11.32 -29.66
CA PRO A 84 -8.84 -12.55 -30.37
C PRO A 84 -10.17 -13.26 -30.66
N GLN A 85 -10.28 -13.82 -31.88
CA GLN A 85 -11.45 -14.59 -32.32
C GLN A 85 -11.39 -16.04 -31.80
N ASN A 86 -10.18 -16.51 -31.52
CA ASN A 86 -9.90 -17.85 -31.04
C ASN A 86 -8.66 -17.89 -30.13
N ALA A 87 -8.39 -19.06 -29.58
CA ALA A 87 -7.27 -19.24 -28.65
C ALA A 87 -5.89 -19.02 -29.29
N ASP A 88 -5.75 -19.31 -30.58
CA ASP A 88 -4.45 -19.18 -31.28
C ASP A 88 -4.11 -17.70 -31.50
N GLU A 89 -5.08 -16.88 -31.84
CA GLU A 89 -4.91 -15.42 -31.92
C GLU A 89 -4.59 -14.78 -30.56
N ALA A 90 -5.00 -15.40 -29.45
CA ALA A 90 -4.67 -14.95 -28.11
C ALA A 90 -3.25 -15.34 -27.67
N ARG A 91 -2.61 -16.28 -28.34
CA ARG A 91 -1.25 -16.76 -28.03
C ARG A 91 -0.16 -15.85 -28.60
N LEU A 92 -0.20 -14.59 -28.22
CA LEU A 92 0.74 -13.56 -28.67
C LEU A 92 2.06 -13.62 -27.91
N PRO A 93 3.18 -13.21 -28.55
CA PRO A 93 4.44 -13.05 -27.87
C PRO A 93 4.36 -11.92 -26.81
N ARG A 94 5.22 -12.03 -25.82
CA ARG A 94 5.41 -11.02 -24.82
C ARG A 94 5.93 -9.71 -25.44
N LYS A 95 5.33 -8.60 -25.10
CA LYS A 95 5.81 -7.25 -25.43
C LYS A 95 6.86 -6.81 -24.41
N THR A 96 7.68 -5.84 -24.79
CA THR A 96 8.59 -5.19 -23.85
C THR A 96 7.83 -4.32 -22.84
N GLU A 97 8.44 -4.08 -21.70
CA GLU A 97 7.89 -3.20 -20.68
C GLU A 97 7.57 -1.80 -21.25
N ALA A 98 8.44 -1.28 -22.13
CA ALA A 98 8.25 0.02 -22.79
C ALA A 98 7.06 0.05 -23.75
N GLU A 99 6.85 -1.01 -24.56
CA GLU A 99 5.71 -1.10 -25.45
C GLU A 99 4.39 -1.15 -24.67
N VAL A 100 4.34 -1.89 -23.55
CA VAL A 100 3.14 -1.94 -22.69
C VAL A 100 2.91 -0.58 -22.03
N ARG A 101 3.96 0.13 -21.58
CA ARG A 101 3.85 1.50 -21.08
C ARG A 101 3.28 2.47 -22.10
N ALA A 102 3.73 2.39 -23.35
CA ALA A 102 3.18 3.21 -24.43
C ALA A 102 1.70 2.94 -24.67
N TYR A 103 1.26 1.67 -24.60
CA TYR A 103 -0.13 1.30 -24.72
C TYR A 103 -0.99 1.82 -23.55
N ILE A 104 -0.49 1.73 -22.32
CA ILE A 104 -1.13 2.30 -21.11
C ILE A 104 -1.29 3.81 -21.26
N ALA A 105 -0.23 4.50 -21.64
CA ALA A 105 -0.26 5.95 -21.86
C ALA A 105 -1.28 6.36 -22.89
N LYS A 106 -1.34 5.67 -24.02
CA LYS A 106 -2.32 5.90 -25.09
C LYS A 106 -3.75 5.76 -24.58
N ASP A 107 -4.10 4.66 -23.90
CA ASP A 107 -5.43 4.46 -23.35
C ASP A 107 -5.86 5.58 -22.39
N LEU A 108 -4.94 6.00 -21.52
CA LEU A 108 -5.22 7.05 -20.53
C LEU A 108 -5.32 8.44 -21.17
N ASP A 109 -4.40 8.79 -22.08
CA ASP A 109 -4.40 10.09 -22.73
C ASP A 109 -5.63 10.27 -23.64
N GLU A 110 -6.13 9.18 -24.27
CA GLU A 110 -7.38 9.17 -25.01
C GLU A 110 -8.63 9.24 -24.11
N ALA A 111 -8.58 8.68 -22.88
CA ALA A 111 -9.72 8.65 -21.97
C ALA A 111 -9.92 9.96 -21.20
N ILE A 112 -8.82 10.63 -20.78
CA ILE A 112 -8.85 11.80 -19.90
C ILE A 112 -9.78 12.93 -20.40
N PRO A 113 -9.82 13.30 -21.69
CA PRO A 113 -10.70 14.36 -22.17
C PRO A 113 -12.19 14.10 -21.97
N ASP A 114 -12.61 12.82 -22.06
CA ASP A 114 -14.01 12.40 -22.00
C ASP A 114 -14.50 12.06 -20.57
N LEU A 115 -13.65 12.27 -19.55
CA LEU A 115 -13.97 12.04 -18.16
C LEU A 115 -14.25 13.35 -17.42
N GLU A 116 -15.28 13.31 -16.57
CA GLU A 116 -15.64 14.42 -15.70
C GLU A 116 -14.71 14.51 -14.47
N ALA A 117 -14.50 15.72 -13.95
CA ALA A 117 -13.74 15.93 -12.72
C ALA A 117 -14.53 15.43 -11.49
N ASN A 118 -15.81 15.76 -11.43
CA ASN A 118 -16.73 15.34 -10.36
C ASN A 118 -17.58 14.17 -10.84
N VAL A 119 -17.48 13.05 -10.17
CA VAL A 119 -18.25 11.84 -10.51
C VAL A 119 -18.94 11.28 -9.28
N THR A 120 -20.06 10.59 -9.50
CA THR A 120 -20.71 9.81 -8.45
C THR A 120 -19.77 8.73 -7.93
N ARG A 121 -19.76 8.51 -6.63
CA ARG A 121 -18.98 7.43 -5.99
C ARG A 121 -19.23 6.10 -6.72
N GLY A 122 -18.13 5.36 -6.97
CA GLY A 122 -18.14 4.10 -7.73
C GLY A 122 -17.92 4.27 -9.23
N ARG A 123 -17.88 5.52 -9.74
CA ARG A 123 -17.48 5.82 -11.13
C ARG A 123 -16.03 6.27 -11.18
N LEU A 124 -15.40 6.13 -12.34
CA LEU A 124 -14.04 6.62 -12.57
C LEU A 124 -14.09 7.99 -13.24
N GLY A 125 -13.56 8.98 -12.52
CA GLY A 125 -13.45 10.34 -13.03
C GLY A 125 -12.06 10.65 -13.60
N LYS A 126 -11.93 11.87 -14.11
CA LYS A 126 -10.67 12.42 -14.66
C LYS A 126 -9.50 12.26 -13.68
N GLY A 127 -9.73 12.51 -12.38
CA GLY A 127 -8.70 12.34 -11.35
C GLY A 127 -8.17 10.92 -11.25
N ALA A 128 -9.01 9.89 -11.44
CA ALA A 128 -8.56 8.49 -11.41
C ALA A 128 -7.64 8.15 -12.59
N ALA A 129 -7.98 8.58 -13.80
CA ALA A 129 -7.15 8.39 -14.99
C ALA A 129 -5.80 9.11 -14.87
N LEU A 130 -5.82 10.36 -14.42
CA LEU A 130 -4.62 11.15 -14.14
C LEU A 130 -3.75 10.51 -13.04
N ALA A 131 -4.35 9.96 -11.98
CA ALA A 131 -3.64 9.31 -10.89
C ALA A 131 -2.95 8.01 -11.33
N ILE A 132 -3.57 7.23 -12.20
CA ILE A 132 -2.93 6.05 -12.80
C ILE A 132 -1.71 6.49 -13.64
N ARG A 133 -1.88 7.50 -14.49
CA ARG A 133 -0.80 8.02 -15.34
C ARG A 133 0.34 8.61 -14.52
N MET A 134 0.02 9.35 -13.46
CA MET A 134 0.99 9.88 -12.49
C MET A 134 1.78 8.76 -11.82
N ARG A 135 1.10 7.75 -11.28
CA ARG A 135 1.74 6.64 -10.55
C ARG A 135 2.60 5.79 -11.49
N GLU A 136 2.11 5.53 -12.70
CA GLU A 136 2.87 4.84 -13.74
C GLU A 136 4.18 5.60 -14.04
N ALA A 137 4.09 6.88 -14.36
CA ALA A 137 5.26 7.72 -14.64
C ALA A 137 6.24 7.77 -13.45
N LEU A 138 5.72 7.94 -12.23
CA LEU A 138 6.51 7.94 -10.99
C LEU A 138 7.28 6.63 -10.80
N TYR A 139 6.63 5.47 -11.10
CA TYR A 139 7.25 4.16 -10.89
C TYR A 139 8.40 3.89 -11.85
N TYR A 140 8.41 4.52 -13.00
CA TYR A 140 9.46 4.39 -14.00
C TYR A 140 10.43 5.58 -14.05
N GLY A 141 10.29 6.54 -13.14
CA GLY A 141 11.19 7.69 -13.03
C GLY A 141 10.98 8.75 -14.11
N ASP A 142 9.81 8.76 -14.74
CA ASP A 142 9.40 9.80 -15.68
C ASP A 142 8.85 11.00 -14.88
N TRP A 143 9.80 11.75 -14.29
CA TRP A 143 9.50 12.79 -13.31
C TRP A 143 8.68 13.95 -13.89
N GLU A 144 8.95 14.32 -15.16
CA GLU A 144 8.19 15.40 -15.83
C GLU A 144 6.71 15.02 -15.97
N VAL A 145 6.43 13.82 -16.45
CA VAL A 145 5.05 13.35 -16.59
C VAL A 145 4.39 13.16 -15.22
N ALA A 146 5.10 12.59 -14.25
CA ALA A 146 4.57 12.40 -12.89
C ALA A 146 4.17 13.73 -12.25
N LYS A 147 5.05 14.75 -12.32
CA LYS A 147 4.78 16.10 -11.84
C LYS A 147 3.61 16.75 -12.58
N ALA A 148 3.61 16.70 -13.92
CA ALA A 148 2.54 17.29 -14.71
C ALA A 148 1.18 16.71 -14.37
N LYS A 149 1.06 15.37 -14.29
CA LYS A 149 -0.22 14.70 -13.97
C LYS A 149 -0.65 14.93 -12.53
N ALA A 150 0.29 14.99 -11.58
CA ALA A 150 -0.03 15.40 -10.21
C ALA A 150 -0.56 16.84 -10.16
N LYS A 151 0.07 17.75 -10.88
CA LYS A 151 -0.39 19.15 -10.98
C LYS A 151 -1.78 19.24 -11.62
N GLU A 152 -2.05 18.51 -12.70
CA GLU A 152 -3.39 18.47 -13.30
C GLU A 152 -4.47 18.04 -12.29
N ILE A 153 -4.18 17.03 -11.43
CA ILE A 153 -5.13 16.61 -10.39
C ILE A 153 -5.33 17.72 -9.34
N ILE A 154 -4.26 18.39 -8.92
CA ILE A 154 -4.33 19.51 -7.97
C ILE A 154 -5.19 20.64 -8.56
N ASP A 155 -4.98 20.97 -9.82
CA ASP A 155 -5.68 22.04 -10.53
C ASP A 155 -7.17 21.75 -10.79
N LEU A 156 -7.61 20.47 -10.73
CA LEU A 156 -9.03 20.14 -10.75
C LEU A 156 -9.79 20.79 -9.58
N ASN A 157 -9.13 21.03 -8.46
CA ASN A 157 -9.67 21.65 -7.25
C ASN A 157 -10.95 20.97 -6.71
N VAL A 158 -11.04 19.65 -6.87
CA VAL A 158 -12.17 18.82 -6.39
C VAL A 158 -11.77 17.89 -5.25
N TYR A 159 -10.49 17.76 -4.97
CA TYR A 159 -9.96 16.91 -3.92
C TYR A 159 -9.32 17.72 -2.80
N SER A 160 -9.42 17.22 -1.56
CA SER A 160 -8.76 17.81 -0.39
C SER A 160 -8.40 16.74 0.62
N LEU A 161 -7.41 16.99 1.48
CA LEU A 161 -7.08 16.05 2.56
C LEU A 161 -8.24 15.93 3.55
N GLU A 162 -8.56 14.70 3.95
CA GLU A 162 -9.48 14.46 5.07
C GLU A 162 -8.84 14.99 6.36
N PRO A 163 -9.50 15.87 7.11
CA PRO A 163 -8.91 16.44 8.32
C PRO A 163 -8.50 15.39 9.35
N SER A 164 -9.25 14.29 9.45
CA SER A 164 -8.93 13.18 10.34
C SER A 164 -8.32 12.01 9.59
N TYR A 165 -7.01 11.84 9.73
CA TYR A 165 -6.30 10.68 9.14
C TYR A 165 -6.95 9.35 9.51
N GLN A 166 -7.36 9.16 10.77
CA GLN A 166 -7.98 7.92 11.21
C GLN A 166 -9.36 7.70 10.59
N LYS A 167 -10.19 8.73 10.51
CA LYS A 167 -11.53 8.67 9.92
C LYS A 167 -11.50 8.24 8.45
N LEU A 168 -10.48 8.68 7.69
CA LEU A 168 -10.33 8.35 6.28
C LEU A 168 -10.44 6.83 6.01
N PHE A 169 -9.98 6.00 6.94
CA PHE A 169 -9.91 4.54 6.80
C PHE A 169 -11.04 3.81 7.54
N THR A 170 -12.08 4.51 7.94
CA THR A 170 -13.31 3.94 8.52
C THR A 170 -14.45 3.91 7.50
N ILE A 171 -15.53 3.22 7.83
CA ILE A 171 -16.73 3.19 7.00
C ILE A 171 -17.28 4.62 6.79
N ASP A 172 -17.28 5.45 7.84
CA ASP A 172 -17.75 6.85 7.75
C ASP A 172 -16.83 7.73 6.88
N GLY A 173 -15.58 7.35 6.71
CA GLY A 173 -14.61 8.06 5.87
C GLY A 173 -14.71 7.74 4.38
N GLN A 174 -15.48 6.74 3.97
CA GLN A 174 -15.54 6.29 2.57
C GLN A 174 -16.12 7.31 1.58
N GLY A 175 -16.75 8.37 2.08
CA GLY A 175 -17.24 9.52 1.27
C GLY A 175 -16.29 10.71 1.25
N SER A 176 -15.09 10.60 1.79
CA SER A 176 -14.12 11.69 1.89
C SER A 176 -13.70 12.25 0.53
N ALA A 177 -13.56 13.58 0.44
CA ALA A 177 -13.01 14.27 -0.73
C ALA A 177 -11.52 13.95 -0.99
N GLU A 178 -10.84 13.27 -0.07
CA GLU A 178 -9.48 12.79 -0.29
C GLU A 178 -9.43 11.58 -1.24
N ILE A 179 -10.51 10.79 -1.32
CA ILE A 179 -10.55 9.55 -2.09
C ILE A 179 -10.77 9.87 -3.58
N ILE A 180 -9.78 9.57 -4.40
CA ILE A 180 -9.83 9.73 -5.86
C ILE A 180 -10.45 8.48 -6.50
N ALA A 181 -10.03 7.29 -6.05
CA ALA A 181 -10.60 6.02 -6.50
C ALA A 181 -10.48 4.96 -5.39
N ALA A 182 -11.54 4.16 -5.25
CA ALA A 182 -11.58 3.02 -4.33
C ALA A 182 -12.34 1.85 -4.96
N VAL A 183 -12.00 0.62 -4.58
CA VAL A 183 -12.80 -0.54 -4.93
C VAL A 183 -14.02 -0.56 -4.01
N GLN A 184 -15.22 -0.52 -4.61
CA GLN A 184 -16.46 -0.45 -3.83
C GLN A 184 -16.95 -1.84 -3.45
N TYR A 185 -17.28 -2.00 -2.18
CA TYR A 185 -17.91 -3.20 -1.65
C TYR A 185 -19.24 -2.86 -0.97
N LEU A 186 -20.14 -3.81 -0.94
CA LEU A 186 -21.45 -3.68 -0.32
C LEU A 186 -21.74 -4.98 0.44
N GLU A 187 -21.86 -4.87 1.75
CA GLU A 187 -21.94 -5.99 2.70
C GLU A 187 -22.91 -7.11 2.31
N THR A 188 -24.10 -6.74 1.80
CA THR A 188 -25.16 -7.71 1.48
C THR A 188 -25.10 -8.23 0.03
N VAL A 189 -24.42 -7.56 -0.88
CA VAL A 189 -24.44 -7.89 -2.31
C VAL A 189 -23.07 -8.37 -2.81
N LYS A 190 -22.03 -7.66 -2.45
CA LYS A 190 -20.64 -7.95 -2.80
C LYS A 190 -19.75 -7.53 -1.64
N PRO A 191 -19.68 -8.31 -0.56
CA PRO A 191 -18.86 -7.97 0.59
C PRO A 191 -17.36 -8.05 0.27
N HIS A 192 -16.59 -7.29 1.03
CA HIS A 192 -15.15 -7.46 1.12
C HIS A 192 -14.89 -8.52 2.20
N ASP A 193 -14.84 -9.75 1.78
CA ASP A 193 -14.58 -10.90 2.63
C ASP A 193 -13.09 -11.02 2.95
N THR A 194 -12.80 -11.61 4.09
CA THR A 194 -11.49 -12.02 4.62
C THR A 194 -10.51 -10.92 5.02
N SER A 195 -10.50 -9.73 4.41
CA SER A 195 -9.41 -8.76 4.63
C SER A 195 -9.37 -8.19 6.04
N ILE A 196 -10.49 -7.71 6.58
CA ILE A 196 -10.53 -7.12 7.91
C ILE A 196 -10.24 -8.17 8.98
N GLY A 197 -10.93 -9.32 8.93
CA GLY A 197 -10.66 -10.43 9.84
C GLY A 197 -9.23 -10.96 9.77
N SER A 198 -8.62 -10.96 8.57
CA SER A 198 -7.20 -11.34 8.40
C SER A 198 -6.22 -10.35 9.03
N MET A 199 -6.62 -9.10 9.25
CA MET A 199 -5.77 -8.06 9.82
C MET A 199 -5.96 -7.88 11.33
N LEU A 200 -7.11 -8.28 11.88
CA LEU A 200 -7.41 -8.18 13.30
C LEU A 200 -6.64 -9.21 14.14
N ASN A 201 -6.48 -8.90 15.43
CA ASN A 201 -5.84 -9.76 16.40
C ASN A 201 -6.69 -10.99 16.76
N ASN A 202 -6.00 -12.07 17.18
CA ASN A 202 -6.61 -13.37 17.44
C ASN A 202 -7.64 -13.34 18.59
N SER A 203 -7.38 -12.56 19.65
CA SER A 203 -8.28 -12.48 20.83
C SER A 203 -9.67 -11.90 20.53
N VAL A 204 -9.87 -11.28 19.37
CA VAL A 204 -11.18 -10.79 18.89
C VAL A 204 -11.69 -11.55 17.65
N GLY A 205 -11.19 -12.76 17.43
CA GLY A 205 -11.62 -13.61 16.32
C GLY A 205 -10.94 -13.32 14.98
N GLY A 206 -9.88 -12.49 14.96
CA GLY A 206 -9.07 -12.25 13.79
C GLY A 206 -7.97 -13.29 13.58
N TRP A 207 -7.27 -13.19 12.44
CA TRP A 207 -6.23 -14.16 12.10
C TRP A 207 -4.81 -13.60 12.16
N SER A 208 -4.62 -12.31 12.37
CA SER A 208 -3.29 -11.67 12.32
C SER A 208 -2.41 -12.16 11.16
N SER A 209 -3.04 -12.44 10.01
CA SER A 209 -2.39 -13.03 8.83
C SER A 209 -1.55 -12.04 8.07
N MET A 210 -1.97 -10.77 8.07
CA MET A 210 -1.26 -9.65 7.46
C MET A 210 -0.96 -8.64 8.57
N VAL A 211 0.28 -8.55 9.00
CA VAL A 211 0.65 -7.73 10.17
C VAL A 211 1.81 -6.80 9.85
N PRO A 212 1.88 -5.62 10.50
CA PRO A 212 3.01 -4.72 10.38
C PRO A 212 4.28 -5.32 10.98
N THR A 213 5.42 -4.73 10.65
CA THR A 213 6.73 -5.13 11.20
C THR A 213 7.34 -4.01 12.04
N ALA A 214 8.26 -4.34 12.93
CA ALA A 214 9.01 -3.36 13.72
C ALA A 214 9.75 -2.34 12.82
N ASN A 215 10.16 -2.73 11.62
CA ASN A 215 10.79 -1.82 10.66
C ASN A 215 9.87 -0.66 10.25
N LEU A 216 8.56 -0.85 10.24
CA LEU A 216 7.61 0.25 10.04
C LEU A 216 7.60 1.20 11.25
N ILE A 217 7.55 0.66 12.46
CA ILE A 217 7.59 1.47 13.71
C ILE A 217 8.81 2.39 13.72
N ASN A 218 9.97 1.88 13.32
CA ASN A 218 11.22 2.62 13.32
C ASN A 218 11.27 3.80 12.32
N LEU A 219 10.39 3.82 11.32
CA LEU A 219 10.33 4.92 10.34
C LEU A 219 9.52 6.13 10.81
N TYR A 220 8.62 5.96 11.78
CA TYR A 220 7.92 7.09 12.36
C TYR A 220 8.89 7.98 13.13
N GLU A 221 8.82 9.27 12.88
CA GLU A 221 9.60 10.27 13.64
C GLU A 221 9.08 10.40 15.08
N MET A 222 9.82 11.08 15.92
CA MET A 222 9.29 11.62 17.17
C MET A 222 8.31 12.76 16.84
N LYS A 223 7.37 13.07 17.72
CA LYS A 223 6.42 14.18 17.52
C LYS A 223 7.10 15.55 17.33
N THR A 224 8.38 15.65 17.69
CA THR A 224 9.24 16.82 17.45
C THR A 224 9.74 16.94 16.01
N GLY A 225 9.54 15.92 15.14
CA GLY A 225 10.06 15.85 13.79
C GLY A 225 11.50 15.37 13.66
N LEU A 226 12.10 14.91 14.77
CA LEU A 226 13.40 14.24 14.77
C LEU A 226 13.22 12.74 14.53
N THR A 227 14.16 12.12 13.84
CA THR A 227 14.21 10.65 13.75
C THR A 227 14.69 10.05 15.06
N THR A 228 14.43 8.75 15.28
CA THR A 228 14.77 8.07 16.53
C THR A 228 16.27 8.00 16.82
N ASP A 229 17.09 8.07 15.79
CA ASP A 229 18.55 8.00 15.83
C ASP A 229 19.21 9.38 15.94
N GLU A 230 18.45 10.47 15.80
CA GLU A 230 19.00 11.83 15.94
C GLU A 230 19.28 12.20 17.40
N SER A 231 20.40 12.87 17.59
CA SER A 231 20.76 13.44 18.90
C SER A 231 19.68 14.42 19.36
N GLY A 232 19.26 14.30 20.61
CA GLY A 232 18.22 15.14 21.19
C GLY A 232 16.78 14.73 20.82
N SER A 233 16.58 13.60 20.11
CA SER A 233 15.26 13.10 19.77
C SER A 233 14.41 12.72 20.98
N GLY A 234 15.03 12.35 22.09
CA GLY A 234 14.35 11.84 23.29
C GLY A 234 13.80 10.42 23.13
N TYR A 235 14.22 9.70 22.08
CA TYR A 235 13.80 8.32 21.86
C TYR A 235 14.30 7.40 22.98
N ASP A 236 13.39 6.59 23.51
CA ASP A 236 13.67 5.55 24.50
C ASP A 236 13.37 4.17 23.91
N ALA A 237 14.41 3.38 23.70
CA ALA A 237 14.29 2.03 23.12
C ALA A 237 13.54 1.04 24.03
N THR A 238 13.38 1.35 25.33
CA THR A 238 12.56 0.55 26.24
C THR A 238 11.08 0.90 26.15
N HIS A 239 10.75 2.13 25.69
CA HIS A 239 9.39 2.60 25.45
C HIS A 239 9.27 3.16 24.01
N PRO A 240 9.44 2.32 22.97
CA PRO A 240 9.60 2.77 21.58
C PRO A 240 8.36 3.42 20.98
N PHE A 241 7.23 3.36 21.66
CA PHE A 241 5.95 3.95 21.20
C PHE A 241 5.70 5.35 21.76
N LYS A 242 6.52 5.79 22.70
CA LYS A 242 6.35 7.06 23.40
C LYS A 242 6.70 8.24 22.50
N ASP A 243 5.86 9.27 22.53
CA ASP A 243 6.09 10.57 21.87
C ASP A 243 6.40 10.49 20.38
N ARG A 244 5.76 9.55 19.65
CA ARG A 244 5.97 9.33 18.22
C ARG A 244 4.99 10.13 17.34
N ASP A 245 5.30 10.22 16.06
CA ASP A 245 4.36 10.70 15.03
C ASP A 245 2.96 10.07 15.26
N PRO A 246 1.90 10.89 15.38
CA PRO A 246 0.56 10.41 15.71
C PRO A 246 0.04 9.32 14.75
N ARG A 247 0.51 9.32 13.49
CA ARG A 247 0.11 8.29 12.50
C ARG A 247 0.55 6.89 12.91
N MET A 248 1.58 6.75 13.74
CA MET A 248 2.01 5.43 14.22
C MET A 248 0.87 4.70 14.93
N ALA A 249 0.28 5.31 15.95
CA ALA A 249 -0.82 4.73 16.71
C ALA A 249 -2.11 4.61 15.88
N MET A 250 -2.35 5.52 14.92
CA MET A 250 -3.49 5.47 14.03
C MET A 250 -3.37 4.35 12.98
N THR A 251 -2.15 3.90 12.69
CA THR A 251 -1.86 2.88 11.67
C THR A 251 -1.63 1.51 12.27
N VAL A 252 -0.93 1.44 13.40
CA VAL A 252 -0.49 0.18 14.02
C VAL A 252 -1.02 0.07 15.44
N CYS A 253 -1.65 -1.06 15.74
CA CYS A 253 -1.92 -1.49 17.10
C CYS A 253 -0.68 -2.21 17.62
N TYR A 254 -0.05 -1.63 18.61
CA TYR A 254 1.20 -2.08 19.21
C TYR A 254 0.96 -2.59 20.65
N PRO A 255 1.86 -3.40 21.24
CA PRO A 255 1.73 -3.86 22.61
C PRO A 255 1.53 -2.70 23.59
N GLY A 256 0.53 -2.77 24.44
CA GLY A 256 0.12 -1.70 25.35
C GLY A 256 -0.92 -0.72 24.78
N ALA A 257 -1.15 -0.70 23.48
CA ALA A 257 -2.18 0.14 22.87
C ALA A 257 -3.60 -0.27 23.29
N ASN A 258 -4.50 0.72 23.35
CA ASN A 258 -5.93 0.45 23.43
C ASN A 258 -6.49 0.09 22.05
N TYR A 259 -7.44 -0.85 22.02
CA TYR A 259 -8.24 -1.11 20.84
C TYR A 259 -9.72 -1.33 21.23
N ILE A 260 -10.62 -1.13 20.27
CA ILE A 260 -12.05 -1.38 20.45
C ILE A 260 -12.39 -2.74 19.84
N THR A 261 -12.92 -3.63 20.67
CA THR A 261 -13.33 -4.97 20.24
C THR A 261 -14.60 -4.90 19.35
N PRO A 262 -14.98 -5.97 18.64
CA PRO A 262 -16.24 -6.03 17.89
C PRO A 262 -17.49 -5.73 18.75
N GLU A 263 -17.45 -6.06 20.05
CA GLU A 263 -18.54 -5.78 21.01
C GLU A 263 -18.50 -4.33 21.55
N GLY A 264 -17.61 -3.49 21.05
CA GLY A 264 -17.49 -2.08 21.46
C GLY A 264 -16.76 -1.85 22.79
N LYS A 265 -16.07 -2.86 23.34
CA LYS A 265 -15.32 -2.73 24.59
C LYS A 265 -13.88 -2.27 24.31
N THR A 266 -13.35 -1.42 25.19
CA THR A 266 -11.92 -1.08 25.18
C THR A 266 -11.12 -2.22 25.81
N ALA A 267 -10.09 -2.69 25.10
CA ALA A 267 -9.14 -3.69 25.58
C ALA A 267 -7.70 -3.19 25.37
N ILE A 268 -6.74 -3.80 26.10
CA ILE A 268 -5.31 -3.53 25.94
C ILE A 268 -4.71 -4.64 25.09
N TYR A 269 -4.05 -4.28 23.98
CA TYR A 269 -3.35 -5.23 23.13
C TYR A 269 -2.06 -5.68 23.81
N ASN A 270 -1.92 -6.99 24.02
CA ASN A 270 -0.75 -7.58 24.64
C ASN A 270 -0.25 -8.78 23.84
N THR A 271 0.96 -8.67 23.30
CA THR A 271 1.65 -9.74 22.56
C THR A 271 3.00 -10.09 23.17
N LEU A 272 3.34 -9.48 24.32
CA LEU A 272 4.66 -9.63 24.93
C LEU A 272 4.65 -10.67 26.06
N ASP A 273 3.53 -10.82 26.76
CA ASP A 273 3.40 -11.76 27.87
C ASP A 273 2.68 -13.02 27.42
N GLN A 274 3.24 -14.18 27.74
CA GLN A 274 2.63 -15.49 27.43
C GLN A 274 1.35 -15.71 28.22
N THR A 275 1.26 -15.12 29.40
CA THR A 275 0.14 -15.26 30.33
C THR A 275 -0.38 -13.89 30.74
N LEU A 276 -1.69 -13.71 30.69
CA LEU A 276 -2.39 -12.51 31.18
C LEU A 276 -2.64 -12.55 32.70
N PRO A 277 -2.98 -11.41 33.34
CA PRO A 277 -3.40 -11.39 34.73
C PRO A 277 -4.42 -12.46 35.09
N GLY A 278 -4.26 -13.08 36.25
CA GLY A 278 -5.09 -14.20 36.68
C GLY A 278 -4.68 -15.57 36.12
N GLY A 279 -3.52 -15.66 35.44
CA GLY A 279 -2.99 -16.93 34.90
C GLY A 279 -3.66 -17.38 33.58
N LYS A 280 -4.44 -16.51 32.95
CA LYS A 280 -5.11 -16.82 31.67
C LYS A 280 -4.08 -16.85 30.53
N LYS A 281 -4.14 -17.88 29.66
CA LYS A 281 -3.36 -17.95 28.45
C LYS A 281 -3.62 -16.71 27.57
N ASN A 282 -2.57 -16.12 27.06
CA ASN A 282 -2.67 -14.99 26.13
C ASN A 282 -2.79 -15.49 24.67
N GLU A 283 -3.95 -15.35 24.09
CA GLU A 283 -4.25 -15.77 22.72
C GLU A 283 -3.49 -14.97 21.65
N ASP A 284 -3.05 -13.74 21.97
CA ASP A 284 -2.31 -12.87 21.05
C ASP A 284 -0.78 -13.03 21.16
N TYR A 285 -0.28 -13.81 22.13
CA TYR A 285 1.17 -14.07 22.24
C TYR A 285 1.64 -14.89 21.02
N PRO A 286 2.76 -14.54 20.37
CA PRO A 286 3.14 -15.06 19.03
C PRO A 286 3.20 -16.59 18.89
N GLU A 287 3.52 -17.32 19.96
CA GLU A 287 3.56 -18.78 19.96
C GLU A 287 2.28 -19.45 20.47
N SER A 288 1.29 -18.68 20.93
CA SER A 288 0.08 -19.22 21.55
C SER A 288 -0.85 -19.91 20.55
N ALA A 289 -0.95 -19.39 19.33
CA ALA A 289 -1.81 -19.92 18.28
C ALA A 289 -1.26 -19.63 16.87
N ASN A 290 -1.76 -20.33 15.85
CA ASN A 290 -1.41 -20.03 14.46
C ASN A 290 -1.84 -18.61 14.06
N ASN A 291 -2.98 -18.16 14.58
CA ASN A 291 -3.58 -16.86 14.29
C ASN A 291 -3.01 -15.71 15.15
N SER A 292 -2.04 -15.98 16.02
CA SER A 292 -1.35 -14.92 16.76
C SER A 292 -0.38 -14.18 15.87
N SER A 293 -0.27 -12.86 16.05
CA SER A 293 0.68 -12.03 15.28
C SER A 293 2.12 -12.46 15.54
N LYS A 294 2.82 -12.92 14.50
CA LYS A 294 4.23 -13.34 14.63
C LYS A 294 5.18 -12.16 14.83
N THR A 295 4.78 -10.96 14.45
CA THR A 295 5.57 -9.74 14.66
C THR A 295 5.24 -9.02 15.98
N GLY A 296 4.16 -9.45 16.66
CA GLY A 296 3.63 -8.79 17.85
C GLY A 296 2.87 -7.49 17.59
N LEU A 297 2.63 -7.15 16.33
CA LEU A 297 1.91 -5.96 15.90
C LEU A 297 0.67 -6.33 15.08
N THR A 298 -0.35 -5.47 15.04
CA THR A 298 -1.47 -5.60 14.12
C THR A 298 -1.88 -4.23 13.55
N TRP A 299 -2.80 -4.19 12.59
CA TRP A 299 -3.22 -2.93 11.99
C TRP A 299 -4.32 -2.26 12.81
N ASN A 300 -4.28 -0.92 12.88
CA ASN A 300 -5.40 -0.06 13.23
C ASN A 300 -6.02 0.57 11.96
N LYS A 301 -5.19 0.83 10.96
CA LYS A 301 -5.66 1.35 9.66
C LYS A 301 -6.61 0.35 9.03
N TYR A 302 -7.82 0.76 8.65
CA TYR A 302 -8.98 0.00 8.20
C TYR A 302 -9.65 -0.88 9.25
N THR A 303 -8.99 -1.29 10.33
CA THR A 303 -9.57 -2.23 11.30
C THR A 303 -10.15 -1.55 12.54
N ALA A 304 -9.69 -0.36 12.88
CA ALA A 304 -10.12 0.36 14.09
C ALA A 304 -11.15 1.45 13.78
N PRO A 305 -12.23 1.55 14.56
CA PRO A 305 -12.63 0.61 15.60
C PRO A 305 -13.25 -0.66 15.02
N ALA A 306 -13.03 -1.84 15.62
CA ALA A 306 -13.51 -3.11 15.06
C ALA A 306 -15.05 -3.23 15.06
N ASN A 307 -15.75 -2.57 15.99
CA ASN A 307 -17.21 -2.53 16.08
C ASN A 307 -17.90 -1.67 15.00
N GLN A 308 -17.15 -1.08 14.08
CA GLN A 308 -17.74 -0.43 12.90
C GLN A 308 -18.26 -1.46 11.87
N TYR A 309 -17.89 -2.73 12.01
CA TYR A 309 -18.30 -3.83 11.14
C TYR A 309 -19.27 -4.74 11.88
N ALA A 310 -20.41 -5.05 11.26
CA ALA A 310 -21.34 -6.05 11.81
C ALA A 310 -20.72 -7.46 11.79
N ASP A 311 -19.97 -7.77 10.73
CA ASP A 311 -19.16 -8.98 10.60
C ASP A 311 -17.80 -8.62 9.99
N VAL A 312 -16.70 -8.87 10.72
CA VAL A 312 -15.34 -8.58 10.27
C VAL A 312 -14.87 -9.46 9.11
N TRP A 313 -15.60 -10.52 8.81
CA TRP A 313 -15.36 -11.45 7.70
C TRP A 313 -16.22 -11.17 6.47
N SER A 314 -17.18 -10.23 6.57
CA SER A 314 -18.07 -9.85 5.47
C SER A 314 -18.39 -8.37 5.58
N THR A 315 -17.54 -7.49 5.03
CA THR A 315 -17.59 -6.07 5.27
C THR A 315 -17.93 -5.25 4.03
N ASN A 316 -18.32 -4.00 4.24
CA ASN A 316 -18.40 -2.96 3.19
C ASN A 316 -17.16 -2.06 3.16
N ALA A 317 -16.06 -2.47 3.79
CA ALA A 317 -14.79 -1.76 3.71
C ALA A 317 -14.33 -1.65 2.24
N SER A 318 -14.13 -0.44 1.77
CA SER A 318 -13.74 -0.14 0.39
C SER A 318 -12.29 0.32 0.34
N PRO A 319 -11.34 -0.55 -0.05
CA PRO A 319 -9.93 -0.19 -0.13
C PRO A 319 -9.69 0.98 -1.07
N ILE A 320 -8.94 1.96 -0.58
CA ILE A 320 -8.55 3.14 -1.36
C ILE A 320 -7.44 2.73 -2.34
N VAL A 321 -7.63 3.05 -3.62
CA VAL A 321 -6.65 2.80 -4.67
C VAL A 321 -5.79 4.02 -4.94
N PHE A 322 -6.42 5.21 -4.95
CA PHE A 322 -5.76 6.51 -5.10
C PHE A 322 -6.40 7.53 -4.18
N ARG A 323 -5.56 8.35 -3.53
CA ARG A 323 -6.00 9.45 -2.67
C ARG A 323 -5.13 10.69 -2.80
N TYR A 324 -5.66 11.83 -2.42
CA TYR A 324 -5.03 13.13 -2.67
C TYR A 324 -3.66 13.31 -2.01
N ALA A 325 -3.43 12.70 -0.83
CA ALA A 325 -2.10 12.72 -0.21
C ALA A 325 -1.03 12.09 -1.11
N GLU A 326 -1.38 11.04 -1.88
CA GLU A 326 -0.44 10.45 -2.84
C GLU A 326 -0.10 11.43 -3.96
N VAL A 327 -1.07 12.20 -4.43
CA VAL A 327 -0.84 13.23 -5.44
C VAL A 327 0.15 14.27 -4.94
N LEU A 328 -0.06 14.78 -3.71
CA LEU A 328 0.80 15.79 -3.09
C LEU A 328 2.24 15.28 -2.92
N LEU A 329 2.41 14.07 -2.39
CA LEU A 329 3.75 13.50 -2.17
C LEU A 329 4.41 13.01 -3.46
N SER A 330 3.65 12.62 -4.48
CA SER A 330 4.19 12.29 -5.81
C SER A 330 4.64 13.55 -6.56
N TYR A 331 3.90 14.64 -6.45
CA TYR A 331 4.33 15.95 -6.94
C TYR A 331 5.64 16.38 -6.26
N ALA A 332 5.68 16.30 -4.92
CA ALA A 332 6.86 16.69 -4.16
C ALA A 332 8.11 15.85 -4.52
N GLU A 333 7.92 14.54 -4.71
CA GLU A 333 8.99 13.64 -5.12
C GLU A 333 9.50 14.00 -6.53
N ALA A 334 8.59 14.09 -7.51
CA ALA A 334 8.95 14.39 -8.89
C ALA A 334 9.62 15.77 -9.04
N GLU A 335 9.06 16.79 -8.38
CA GLU A 335 9.65 18.15 -8.41
C GLU A 335 11.03 18.20 -7.75
N ASN A 336 11.20 17.51 -6.60
CA ASN A 336 12.52 17.42 -5.97
C ASN A 336 13.53 16.66 -6.86
N GLU A 337 13.10 15.62 -7.58
CA GLU A 337 13.99 14.88 -8.49
C GLU A 337 14.38 15.71 -9.73
N LEU A 338 13.52 16.60 -10.18
CA LEU A 338 13.82 17.51 -11.30
C LEU A 338 14.68 18.68 -10.85
N ASN A 339 14.21 19.45 -9.89
CA ASN A 339 14.69 20.80 -9.61
C ASN A 339 15.30 20.96 -8.20
N GLY A 340 15.16 19.96 -7.32
CA GLY A 340 15.58 20.05 -5.93
C GLY A 340 14.56 20.76 -5.03
N PRO A 341 14.99 21.16 -3.81
CA PRO A 341 14.12 21.81 -2.84
C PRO A 341 13.52 23.12 -3.34
N SER A 342 12.24 23.34 -3.09
CA SER A 342 11.55 24.60 -3.37
C SER A 342 10.44 24.84 -2.34
N ALA A 343 9.97 26.09 -2.24
CA ALA A 343 8.87 26.45 -1.35
C ALA A 343 7.60 25.61 -1.64
N ASP A 344 7.34 25.30 -2.91
CA ASP A 344 6.19 24.51 -3.32
C ASP A 344 6.32 23.05 -2.88
N VAL A 345 7.51 22.45 -3.02
CA VAL A 345 7.77 21.07 -2.51
C VAL A 345 7.51 20.99 -1.00
N TYR A 346 8.08 21.93 -0.23
CA TYR A 346 7.86 21.97 1.21
C TYR A 346 6.38 22.17 1.56
N ALA A 347 5.67 23.01 0.82
CA ALA A 347 4.24 23.24 1.04
C ALA A 347 3.41 21.95 0.88
N LYS A 348 3.67 21.15 -0.16
CA LYS A 348 2.95 19.88 -0.38
C LYS A 348 3.22 18.85 0.74
N ILE A 349 4.47 18.73 1.17
CA ILE A 349 4.83 17.85 2.30
C ILE A 349 4.17 18.35 3.60
N ASN A 350 4.21 19.66 3.85
CA ASN A 350 3.66 20.25 5.06
C ASN A 350 2.14 20.08 5.17
N LEU A 351 1.39 20.09 4.07
CA LEU A 351 -0.04 19.78 4.10
C LEU A 351 -0.32 18.39 4.70
N VAL A 352 0.48 17.39 4.32
CA VAL A 352 0.33 16.02 4.84
C VAL A 352 0.76 15.93 6.31
N ARG A 353 1.88 16.54 6.66
CA ARG A 353 2.42 16.52 8.05
C ARG A 353 1.53 17.26 9.02
N GLN A 354 1.12 18.47 8.69
CA GLN A 354 0.32 19.34 9.58
C GLN A 354 -1.09 18.79 9.83
N ARG A 355 -1.65 18.02 8.91
CA ARG A 355 -2.94 17.34 9.12
C ARG A 355 -2.97 16.51 10.40
N VAL A 356 -1.85 15.95 10.81
CA VAL A 356 -1.70 15.09 11.99
C VAL A 356 -0.91 15.76 13.12
N GLY A 357 -0.67 17.07 13.03
CA GLY A 357 0.04 17.84 14.05
C GLY A 357 1.56 17.65 14.06
N MET A 358 2.15 17.07 13.00
CA MET A 358 3.60 17.02 12.86
C MET A 358 4.15 18.39 12.48
N PRO A 359 5.36 18.77 12.98
CA PRO A 359 5.98 20.03 12.61
C PRO A 359 6.25 20.15 11.12
N ALA A 360 6.27 21.39 10.63
CA ALA A 360 6.68 21.68 9.27
C ALA A 360 8.13 21.21 9.01
N VAL A 361 8.43 20.97 7.74
CA VAL A 361 9.78 20.55 7.31
C VAL A 361 10.81 21.60 7.70
N ASP A 362 11.85 21.20 8.39
CA ASP A 362 13.02 22.02 8.62
C ASP A 362 13.81 22.20 7.30
N GLN A 363 13.65 23.38 6.69
CA GLN A 363 14.26 23.69 5.41
C GLN A 363 15.78 23.81 5.47
N THR A 364 16.35 24.07 6.67
CA THR A 364 17.81 24.07 6.86
C THR A 364 18.36 22.65 6.82
N LYS A 365 17.72 21.75 7.57
CA LYS A 365 18.09 20.34 7.62
C LYS A 365 17.89 19.65 6.27
N TYR A 366 16.78 19.90 5.61
CA TYR A 366 16.38 19.27 4.34
C TYR A 366 16.58 20.19 3.13
N GLY A 367 17.59 21.07 3.18
CA GLY A 367 17.88 22.09 2.16
C GLY A 367 18.64 21.59 0.92
N THR A 368 18.91 20.29 0.81
CA THR A 368 19.53 19.71 -0.39
C THR A 368 18.60 18.63 -1.00
N LYS A 369 18.73 18.41 -2.32
CA LYS A 369 17.95 17.42 -3.06
C LYS A 369 17.98 16.04 -2.40
N ASP A 370 19.16 15.58 -1.99
CA ASP A 370 19.32 14.25 -1.41
C ASP A 370 18.67 14.13 -0.02
N LYS A 371 18.89 15.11 0.85
CA LYS A 371 18.25 15.13 2.18
C LYS A 371 16.75 15.23 2.08
N LEU A 372 16.23 16.04 1.17
CA LEU A 372 14.79 16.17 0.96
C LEU A 372 14.20 14.89 0.35
N ARG A 373 14.94 14.20 -0.53
CA ARG A 373 14.57 12.87 -1.05
C ARG A 373 14.39 11.86 0.09
N GLU A 374 15.30 11.84 1.06
CA GLU A 374 15.20 10.94 2.23
C GLU A 374 13.95 11.25 3.05
N LEU A 375 13.65 12.52 3.31
CA LEU A 375 12.42 12.92 4.00
C LEU A 375 11.18 12.50 3.21
N ILE A 376 11.10 12.78 1.91
CA ILE A 376 9.96 12.41 1.06
C ILE A 376 9.74 10.89 1.07
N ARG A 377 10.80 10.11 0.97
CA ARG A 377 10.73 8.64 1.05
C ARG A 377 10.21 8.15 2.41
N ARG A 378 10.63 8.79 3.51
CA ARG A 378 10.12 8.50 4.85
C ARG A 378 8.65 8.90 4.97
N GLU A 379 8.30 10.11 4.54
CA GLU A 379 6.94 10.62 4.58
C GLU A 379 5.98 9.70 3.80
N ARG A 380 6.34 9.31 2.57
CA ARG A 380 5.58 8.31 1.79
C ARG A 380 5.45 6.97 2.53
N SER A 381 6.51 6.54 3.18
CA SER A 381 6.54 5.24 3.88
C SER A 381 5.57 5.19 5.06
N VAL A 382 5.50 6.25 5.85
CA VAL A 382 4.63 6.31 7.04
C VAL A 382 3.21 6.68 6.68
N GLU A 383 3.02 7.57 5.71
CA GLU A 383 1.72 8.01 5.24
C GLU A 383 0.93 6.87 4.57
N PHE A 384 1.59 6.07 3.71
CA PHE A 384 0.95 5.02 2.91
C PHE A 384 1.17 3.61 3.47
N ALA A 385 1.58 3.48 4.72
CA ALA A 385 1.68 2.17 5.37
C ALA A 385 0.33 1.44 5.32
N GLY A 386 0.33 0.18 4.89
CA GLY A 386 -0.89 -0.63 4.74
C GLY A 386 -1.71 -0.38 3.48
N GLU A 387 -1.25 0.47 2.53
CA GLU A 387 -1.98 0.82 1.31
C GLU A 387 -1.40 0.20 0.02
N GLY A 388 -0.48 -0.76 0.15
CA GLY A 388 0.05 -1.51 -1.00
C GLY A 388 1.17 -0.82 -1.80
N LEU A 389 1.55 0.44 -1.48
CA LEU A 389 2.52 1.21 -2.26
C LEU A 389 3.99 0.88 -1.95
N ARG A 390 4.29 0.38 -0.76
CA ARG A 390 5.66 0.22 -0.26
C ARG A 390 6.55 -0.65 -1.13
N ARG A 391 6.02 -1.79 -1.68
CA ARG A 391 6.82 -2.66 -2.54
C ARG A 391 7.32 -1.91 -3.76
N ALA A 392 6.47 -1.15 -4.43
CA ALA A 392 6.84 -0.37 -5.59
C ALA A 392 7.89 0.69 -5.24
N ASP A 393 7.71 1.39 -4.13
CA ASP A 393 8.63 2.43 -3.68
C ASP A 393 10.04 1.89 -3.43
N ILE A 394 10.20 0.78 -2.68
CA ILE A 394 11.52 0.22 -2.40
C ILE A 394 12.20 -0.44 -3.62
N LEU A 395 11.41 -0.86 -4.62
CA LEU A 395 11.94 -1.41 -5.88
C LEU A 395 12.44 -0.33 -6.84
N ARG A 396 11.78 0.83 -6.86
CA ARG A 396 12.14 1.94 -7.76
C ARG A 396 13.18 2.90 -7.15
N TRP A 397 13.21 3.04 -5.83
CA TRP A 397 14.20 3.89 -5.17
C TRP A 397 15.58 3.24 -5.18
N LYS A 398 16.59 4.07 -5.43
CA LYS A 398 18.00 3.67 -5.41
C LYS A 398 18.68 4.24 -4.18
N GLY A 399 19.58 3.45 -3.59
CA GLY A 399 20.54 3.92 -2.60
C GLY A 399 21.66 4.73 -3.25
N THR A 400 22.57 5.24 -2.44
CA THR A 400 23.79 5.95 -2.91
C THR A 400 24.73 5.03 -3.67
N ASP A 401 24.62 3.72 -3.46
CA ASP A 401 25.35 2.66 -4.18
C ASP A 401 24.69 2.26 -5.53
N GLY A 402 23.58 2.90 -5.88
CA GLY A 402 22.81 2.63 -7.11
C GLY A 402 21.93 1.38 -7.05
N LYS A 403 21.96 0.60 -5.95
CA LYS A 403 21.11 -0.58 -5.78
C LYS A 403 19.68 -0.19 -5.37
N MET A 404 18.74 -1.10 -5.60
CA MET A 404 17.37 -0.93 -5.09
C MET A 404 17.37 -0.90 -3.56
N ILE A 405 16.58 -0.02 -2.96
CA ILE A 405 16.39 -0.02 -1.50
C ILE A 405 15.88 -1.39 -1.01
N ALA A 406 15.13 -2.11 -1.84
CA ALA A 406 14.69 -3.47 -1.56
C ALA A 406 15.85 -4.44 -1.22
N GLU A 407 17.01 -4.27 -1.85
CA GLU A 407 18.20 -5.10 -1.61
C GLU A 407 18.78 -4.92 -0.20
N THR A 408 18.51 -3.78 0.42
CA THR A 408 18.90 -3.51 1.81
C THR A 408 17.81 -3.92 2.79
N VAL A 409 16.56 -3.50 2.54
CA VAL A 409 15.49 -3.62 3.56
C VAL A 409 14.76 -4.96 3.55
N LEU A 410 14.94 -5.78 2.49
CA LEU A 410 14.35 -7.11 2.38
C LEU A 410 15.37 -8.25 2.53
N ASN A 411 16.55 -7.96 3.06
CA ASN A 411 17.55 -8.97 3.39
C ASN A 411 17.82 -9.02 4.90
N GLY A 412 18.07 -10.22 5.39
CA GLY A 412 18.40 -10.44 6.79
C GLY A 412 17.19 -10.79 7.68
N PRO A 413 17.40 -10.78 9.01
CA PRO A 413 16.41 -11.23 9.96
C PRO A 413 15.25 -10.23 10.08
N LEU A 414 14.02 -10.72 9.93
CA LEU A 414 12.83 -10.03 10.41
C LEU A 414 12.69 -10.30 11.90
N GLN A 415 12.61 -9.26 12.69
CA GLN A 415 12.57 -9.36 14.14
C GLN A 415 11.25 -8.80 14.70
N ARG A 416 10.84 -9.33 15.86
CA ARG A 416 9.77 -8.82 16.71
C ARG A 416 10.34 -8.18 17.96
N MET A 417 9.51 -7.43 18.67
CA MET A 417 9.82 -6.90 19.99
C MET A 417 9.61 -7.98 21.04
N VAL A 418 10.40 -7.94 22.10
CA VAL A 418 10.32 -8.82 23.28
C VAL A 418 10.32 -7.94 24.52
N GLY A 419 9.47 -8.24 25.50
CA GLY A 419 9.31 -7.42 26.70
C GLY A 419 8.10 -7.83 27.51
N THR A 420 7.46 -6.89 28.18
CA THR A 420 6.25 -7.07 28.99
C THR A 420 5.28 -5.92 28.81
N VAL A 421 4.01 -6.11 29.16
CA VAL A 421 2.98 -5.07 29.16
C VAL A 421 2.41 -4.88 30.56
N ASP A 422 2.49 -3.67 31.08
CA ASP A 422 1.75 -3.28 32.29
C ASP A 422 0.26 -3.13 31.95
N MET A 423 -0.53 -4.17 32.31
CA MET A 423 -1.96 -4.20 32.05
C MET A 423 -2.77 -3.25 32.97
N THR A 424 -2.11 -2.59 33.95
CA THR A 424 -2.73 -1.62 34.87
C THR A 424 -2.37 -0.18 34.54
N GLY A 425 -1.33 0.02 33.76
CA GLY A 425 -0.87 1.34 33.34
C GLY A 425 -1.95 2.11 32.57
N THR A 426 -1.98 3.41 32.76
CA THR A 426 -3.00 4.27 32.12
C THR A 426 -2.56 4.85 30.79
N ASN A 427 -1.24 5.00 30.56
CA ASN A 427 -0.70 5.58 29.34
C ASN A 427 -0.35 4.47 28.32
N PRO A 428 -1.08 4.35 27.19
CA PRO A 428 -0.82 3.35 26.18
C PRO A 428 0.62 3.38 25.63
N GLU A 429 1.24 4.53 25.55
CA GLU A 429 2.56 4.71 24.95
C GLU A 429 3.71 4.14 25.82
N THR A 430 3.45 3.94 27.11
CA THR A 430 4.46 3.48 28.08
C THR A 430 4.12 2.18 28.80
N ARG A 431 2.95 1.57 28.49
CA ARG A 431 2.57 0.26 29.07
C ARG A 431 3.53 -0.85 28.66
N ALA A 432 4.01 -0.83 27.43
CA ALA A 432 4.99 -1.81 26.97
C ALA A 432 6.40 -1.40 27.39
N THR A 433 7.09 -2.32 28.07
CA THR A 433 8.52 -2.21 28.35
C THR A 433 9.25 -3.23 27.49
N ILE A 434 9.95 -2.75 26.46
CA ILE A 434 10.70 -3.59 25.53
C ILE A 434 12.09 -3.86 26.09
N ASN A 435 12.58 -5.09 25.87
CA ASN A 435 13.95 -5.45 26.15
C ASN A 435 14.82 -5.38 24.88
N PRO A 436 15.53 -4.27 24.60
CA PRO A 436 16.38 -4.13 23.42
C PRO A 436 17.52 -5.16 23.37
N SER A 437 17.95 -5.63 24.54
CA SER A 437 19.06 -6.59 24.69
C SER A 437 18.59 -8.05 24.70
N ALA A 438 17.30 -8.33 24.39
CA ALA A 438 16.83 -9.70 24.29
C ALA A 438 17.65 -10.49 23.23
N PRO A 439 17.89 -11.81 23.43
CA PRO A 439 18.62 -12.64 22.50
C PRO A 439 18.02 -12.59 21.08
N ALA A 440 18.88 -12.70 20.07
CA ALA A 440 18.48 -12.63 18.67
C ALA A 440 17.43 -13.71 18.33
N GLU A 441 17.57 -14.90 18.89
CA GLU A 441 16.68 -16.04 18.71
C GLU A 441 15.26 -15.76 19.23
N ALA A 442 15.15 -15.05 20.36
CA ALA A 442 13.85 -14.67 20.92
C ALA A 442 13.13 -13.61 20.09
N LYS A 443 13.90 -12.82 19.32
CA LYS A 443 13.38 -11.78 18.42
C LYS A 443 13.11 -12.28 17.01
N LEU A 444 13.69 -13.39 16.56
CA LEU A 444 13.63 -13.84 15.18
C LEU A 444 12.21 -14.30 14.78
N VAL A 445 11.68 -13.75 13.72
CA VAL A 445 10.43 -14.17 13.06
C VAL A 445 10.75 -15.03 11.84
N GLU A 446 11.58 -14.53 10.93
CA GLU A 446 12.06 -15.25 9.75
C GLU A 446 13.33 -14.59 9.19
N ASN A 447 14.10 -15.32 8.40
CA ASN A 447 15.15 -14.75 7.56
C ASN A 447 14.60 -14.46 6.17
N ARG A 448 14.86 -13.25 5.67
CA ARG A 448 14.44 -12.78 4.35
C ARG A 448 15.61 -12.71 3.40
N ILE A 449 15.33 -13.03 2.15
CA ILE A 449 16.28 -12.96 1.05
C ILE A 449 15.63 -12.20 -0.09
N PHE A 450 16.33 -11.17 -0.57
CA PHE A 450 15.95 -10.46 -1.78
C PHE A 450 17.12 -10.48 -2.76
N LYS A 451 16.85 -10.90 -3.99
CA LYS A 451 17.81 -10.89 -5.10
C LYS A 451 17.36 -9.88 -6.15
N PRO A 452 18.26 -9.27 -6.95
CA PRO A 452 17.89 -8.26 -7.94
C PRO A 452 16.78 -8.67 -8.91
N HIS A 453 16.74 -9.94 -9.35
CA HIS A 453 15.68 -10.44 -10.24
C HIS A 453 14.30 -10.49 -9.59
N PHE A 454 14.18 -10.47 -8.25
CA PHE A 454 12.91 -10.35 -7.53
C PHE A 454 12.25 -8.96 -7.70
N ARG A 455 12.89 -8.06 -8.48
CA ARG A 455 12.23 -6.87 -9.01
C ARG A 455 10.92 -7.25 -9.71
N TYR A 456 10.94 -8.33 -10.49
CA TYR A 456 9.73 -8.88 -11.10
C TYR A 456 9.29 -10.16 -10.37
N LEU A 457 7.99 -10.43 -10.40
CA LEU A 457 7.47 -11.73 -10.03
C LEU A 457 7.76 -12.73 -11.15
N PRO A 458 7.89 -14.04 -10.83
CA PRO A 458 7.99 -15.05 -11.86
C PRO A 458 6.70 -15.09 -12.68
N ILE A 459 6.81 -15.24 -13.98
CA ILE A 459 5.66 -15.58 -14.82
C ILE A 459 5.17 -16.96 -14.36
N PRO A 460 3.87 -17.10 -13.99
CA PRO A 460 3.35 -18.39 -13.57
C PRO A 460 3.55 -19.46 -14.64
N GLN A 461 4.00 -20.64 -14.28
CA GLN A 461 4.34 -21.71 -15.22
C GLN A 461 3.19 -22.03 -16.18
N TRP A 462 1.95 -22.04 -15.69
CA TRP A 462 0.76 -22.30 -16.51
C TRP A 462 0.56 -21.28 -17.65
N VAL A 463 1.08 -20.05 -17.54
CA VAL A 463 1.03 -19.04 -18.60
C VAL A 463 1.92 -19.47 -19.76
N ILE A 464 3.15 -19.89 -19.47
CA ILE A 464 4.13 -20.34 -20.45
C ILE A 464 3.65 -21.62 -21.11
N ASP A 465 3.13 -22.58 -20.33
CA ASP A 465 2.65 -23.86 -20.82
C ASP A 465 1.46 -23.71 -21.80
N ARG A 466 0.62 -22.70 -21.60
CA ARG A 466 -0.56 -22.44 -22.44
C ARG A 466 -0.29 -21.56 -23.66
N ASN A 467 0.81 -20.82 -23.64
CA ASN A 467 1.18 -19.92 -24.74
C ASN A 467 2.62 -20.19 -25.21
N PRO A 468 2.80 -21.06 -26.23
CA PRO A 468 4.12 -21.40 -26.76
C PRO A 468 4.86 -20.19 -27.38
N ASN A 469 4.13 -19.13 -27.75
CA ASN A 469 4.70 -17.89 -28.30
C ASN A 469 5.16 -16.92 -27.22
N PHE A 470 4.86 -17.19 -25.94
CA PHE A 470 5.20 -16.30 -24.84
C PHE A 470 6.69 -16.06 -24.68
N GLY A 471 7.50 -17.10 -24.94
CA GLY A 471 8.93 -17.09 -24.75
C GLY A 471 9.35 -17.61 -23.34
N LYS A 472 10.44 -17.07 -22.82
CA LYS A 472 11.01 -17.49 -21.53
C LYS A 472 10.43 -16.69 -20.37
N ASN A 473 10.60 -17.22 -19.16
CA ASN A 473 10.34 -16.52 -17.92
C ASN A 473 11.27 -15.29 -17.75
N ASN A 474 11.04 -14.50 -16.72
CA ASN A 474 12.00 -13.46 -16.32
C ASN A 474 13.37 -14.11 -16.00
N PRO A 475 14.48 -13.39 -16.19
CA PRO A 475 15.80 -13.91 -15.86
C PRO A 475 15.88 -14.49 -14.45
N ASP A 476 16.65 -15.56 -14.29
CA ASP A 476 16.94 -16.25 -13.03
C ASP A 476 15.73 -16.96 -12.36
N TYR A 477 14.62 -17.14 -13.12
CA TYR A 477 13.47 -17.98 -12.72
C TYR A 477 13.38 -19.27 -13.52
#